data_dbad38d420729412f0b600abfd07a1f7
#
_entry.id   dbad38d420729412f0b600abfd07a1f7
#
_cell.length_a   1.000
_cell.length_b   1.000
_cell.length_c   1.000
_cell.angle_alpha   90.00
_cell.angle_beta   90.00
_cell.angle_gamma   90.00
#
_symmetry.space_group_name_H-M   'P 1'
#
loop_
_entity.id
_entity.type
_entity.pdbx_description
1 polymer ?
#
loop_
_entity_poly.entity_id
_entity_poly.type
_entity_poly.pdbx_seq_one_letter_code
_entity_poly.pdbx_strand_id
1 'polypeptide(L)'
;MGDMINFASHIPYYIQLMDILKEKVKQKVWLPGDQIPGEQDLCELYKISRTVVRQSLKELELEGVITRRKGKGTFIAFPKINESLIAKLTGFYQDMIERGLKPVTKVLHQRTVPCSEKIAQFLNIAPGTQIIDIRRLRFINDQPIQLVTSYIPFDLCPPLATLDLTNRSLYEFLEKECNVFIAKGKRYIEAVAANEEEADLLDIEKGAPLMMLDSISFSENGQPVEYYHAVHRGDRSRFEVELLRLHDTDFKNVEVVPSFSGLPKS
;
A
#
# COMPACT_ATOMS: atom_id res chain seq x y z
N MET A 1 -13.65 -3.43 -32.78
CA MET A 1 -14.16 -4.67 -32.14
C MET A 1 -15.62 -4.40 -31.81
N GLY A 2 -16.52 -5.35 -32.07
CA GLY A 2 -17.97 -5.08 -31.91
C GLY A 2 -18.38 -5.00 -30.45
N ASP A 3 -19.35 -4.14 -30.14
CA ASP A 3 -19.95 -3.96 -28.81
C ASP A 3 -20.82 -5.15 -28.33
N MET A 4 -20.86 -6.24 -29.09
CA MET A 4 -21.72 -7.39 -28.85
C MET A 4 -20.97 -8.73 -29.01
N ILE A 5 -21.46 -9.76 -28.35
CA ILE A 5 -20.94 -11.14 -28.47
C ILE A 5 -21.19 -11.67 -29.88
N ASN A 6 -20.13 -12.19 -30.50
CA ASN A 6 -20.25 -12.91 -31.78
C ASN A 6 -20.40 -14.41 -31.50
N PHE A 7 -21.67 -14.88 -31.61
CA PHE A 7 -22.01 -16.29 -31.36
C PHE A 7 -21.48 -17.26 -32.44
N ALA A 8 -21.06 -16.75 -33.61
CA ALA A 8 -20.46 -17.53 -34.68
C ALA A 8 -18.92 -17.64 -34.55
N SER A 9 -18.33 -16.94 -33.59
CA SER A 9 -16.86 -16.94 -33.35
C SER A 9 -16.42 -18.21 -32.61
N HIS A 10 -15.22 -18.68 -32.91
CA HIS A 10 -14.54 -19.75 -32.15
C HIS A 10 -13.97 -19.27 -30.81
N ILE A 11 -13.96 -17.93 -30.55
CA ILE A 11 -13.47 -17.37 -29.30
C ILE A 11 -14.52 -17.61 -28.20
N PRO A 12 -14.14 -18.17 -27.04
CA PRO A 12 -15.04 -18.39 -25.91
C PRO A 12 -15.75 -17.10 -25.49
N TYR A 13 -17.02 -17.18 -25.16
CA TYR A 13 -17.86 -16.01 -24.85
C TYR A 13 -17.36 -15.22 -23.65
N TYR A 14 -16.73 -15.88 -22.66
CA TYR A 14 -16.15 -15.19 -21.51
C TYR A 14 -14.97 -14.29 -21.91
N ILE A 15 -14.14 -14.72 -22.88
CA ILE A 15 -13.05 -13.91 -23.42
C ILE A 15 -13.61 -12.71 -24.19
N GLN A 16 -14.60 -12.95 -25.05
CA GLN A 16 -15.23 -11.86 -25.80
C GLN A 16 -15.83 -10.81 -24.87
N LEU A 17 -16.52 -11.23 -23.79
CA LEU A 17 -17.06 -10.29 -22.81
C LEU A 17 -15.94 -9.50 -22.11
N MET A 18 -14.86 -10.17 -21.70
CA MET A 18 -13.71 -9.49 -21.12
C MET A 18 -13.16 -8.41 -22.04
N ASP A 19 -12.97 -8.73 -23.32
CA ASP A 19 -12.45 -7.78 -24.32
C ASP A 19 -13.39 -6.58 -24.52
N ILE A 20 -14.70 -6.83 -24.58
CA ILE A 20 -15.71 -5.77 -24.67
C ILE A 20 -15.65 -4.84 -23.45
N LEU A 21 -15.60 -5.41 -22.25
CA LEU A 21 -15.55 -4.60 -21.01
C LEU A 21 -14.24 -3.82 -20.91
N LYS A 22 -13.09 -4.42 -21.25
CA LYS A 22 -11.78 -3.75 -21.33
C LYS A 22 -11.78 -2.59 -22.33
N GLU A 23 -12.41 -2.79 -23.50
CA GLU A 23 -12.47 -1.74 -24.52
C GLU A 23 -13.33 -0.55 -24.05
N LYS A 24 -14.45 -0.80 -23.34
CA LYS A 24 -15.25 0.27 -22.72
C LYS A 24 -14.46 1.09 -21.70
N VAL A 25 -13.63 0.45 -20.91
CA VAL A 25 -12.71 1.13 -19.97
C VAL A 25 -11.68 1.96 -20.74
N LYS A 26 -11.07 1.39 -21.78
CA LYS A 26 -10.09 2.07 -22.63
C LYS A 26 -10.67 3.29 -23.34
N GLN A 27 -11.91 3.20 -23.81
CA GLN A 27 -12.66 4.29 -24.43
C GLN A 27 -13.20 5.29 -23.41
N LYS A 28 -12.94 5.10 -22.11
CA LYS A 28 -13.41 5.95 -21.02
C LYS A 28 -14.93 6.05 -20.91
N VAL A 29 -15.65 5.03 -21.38
CA VAL A 29 -17.10 4.86 -21.13
C VAL A 29 -17.32 4.66 -19.63
N TRP A 30 -16.40 3.92 -18.99
CA TRP A 30 -16.31 3.81 -17.54
C TRP A 30 -14.94 4.27 -17.06
N LEU A 31 -14.95 5.08 -16.02
CA LEU A 31 -13.75 5.58 -15.36
C LEU A 31 -13.40 4.71 -14.13
N PRO A 32 -12.16 4.74 -13.65
CA PRO A 32 -11.80 4.11 -12.38
C PRO A 32 -12.72 4.57 -11.25
N GLY A 33 -13.32 3.60 -10.54
CA GLY A 33 -14.32 3.84 -9.49
C GLY A 33 -15.77 3.77 -9.95
N ASP A 34 -16.06 3.80 -11.25
CA ASP A 34 -17.43 3.67 -11.74
C ASP A 34 -17.96 2.25 -11.50
N GLN A 35 -19.22 2.19 -11.11
CA GLN A 35 -19.94 0.92 -11.00
C GLN A 35 -20.35 0.43 -12.38
N ILE A 36 -20.07 -0.84 -12.71
CA ILE A 36 -20.53 -1.48 -13.93
C ILE A 36 -21.86 -2.22 -13.69
N PRO A 37 -22.61 -2.53 -14.77
CA PRO A 37 -23.84 -3.30 -14.65
C PRO A 37 -23.66 -4.61 -13.90
N GLY A 38 -24.66 -5.01 -13.14
CA GLY A 38 -24.67 -6.23 -12.36
C GLY A 38 -24.62 -7.50 -13.23
N GLU A 39 -24.38 -8.66 -12.60
CA GLU A 39 -24.30 -9.96 -13.31
C GLU A 39 -25.59 -10.22 -14.15
N GLN A 40 -26.74 -9.89 -13.60
CA GLN A 40 -28.02 -10.09 -14.31
C GLN A 40 -28.15 -9.16 -15.51
N ASP A 41 -27.85 -7.88 -15.33
CA ASP A 41 -27.93 -6.88 -16.40
C ASP A 41 -26.96 -7.23 -17.55
N LEU A 42 -25.76 -7.73 -17.21
CA LEU A 42 -24.78 -8.19 -18.20
C LEU A 42 -25.28 -9.43 -18.96
N CYS A 43 -25.99 -10.37 -18.29
CA CYS A 43 -26.59 -11.52 -18.96
C CYS A 43 -27.61 -11.06 -19.97
N GLU A 44 -28.49 -10.14 -19.59
CA GLU A 44 -29.57 -9.62 -20.45
C GLU A 44 -29.00 -8.80 -21.62
N LEU A 45 -28.02 -7.93 -21.35
CA LEU A 45 -27.38 -7.06 -22.34
C LEU A 45 -26.67 -7.85 -23.43
N TYR A 46 -25.86 -8.84 -23.01
CA TYR A 46 -25.02 -9.62 -23.93
C TYR A 46 -25.60 -10.96 -24.35
N LYS A 47 -26.79 -11.34 -23.85
CA LYS A 47 -27.53 -12.59 -24.14
C LYS A 47 -26.69 -13.85 -23.88
N ILE A 48 -25.93 -13.85 -22.79
CA ILE A 48 -25.06 -14.96 -22.36
C ILE A 48 -25.46 -15.46 -20.96
N SER A 49 -25.02 -16.68 -20.64
CA SER A 49 -25.35 -17.31 -19.37
C SER A 49 -24.65 -16.63 -18.19
N ARG A 50 -25.28 -16.73 -17.02
CA ARG A 50 -24.69 -16.22 -15.76
C ARG A 50 -23.32 -16.84 -15.44
N THR A 51 -23.11 -18.11 -15.81
CA THR A 51 -21.83 -18.77 -15.62
C THR A 51 -20.72 -18.09 -16.43
N VAL A 52 -20.99 -17.74 -17.69
CA VAL A 52 -20.05 -17.02 -18.56
C VAL A 52 -19.75 -15.64 -18.00
N VAL A 53 -20.78 -14.88 -17.60
CA VAL A 53 -20.59 -13.55 -16.97
C VAL A 53 -19.72 -13.65 -15.72
N ARG A 54 -20.04 -14.58 -14.81
CA ARG A 54 -19.26 -14.76 -13.56
C ARG A 54 -17.80 -15.14 -13.83
N GLN A 55 -17.56 -15.99 -14.83
CA GLN A 55 -16.20 -16.33 -15.25
C GLN A 55 -15.46 -15.09 -15.77
N SER A 56 -16.06 -14.33 -16.68
CA SER A 56 -15.48 -13.09 -17.22
C SER A 56 -15.12 -12.09 -16.10
N LEU A 57 -16.06 -11.87 -15.19
CA LEU A 57 -15.83 -10.95 -14.08
C LEU A 57 -14.74 -11.45 -13.11
N LYS A 58 -14.66 -12.77 -12.88
CA LYS A 58 -13.59 -13.36 -12.07
C LYS A 58 -12.21 -13.13 -12.69
N GLU A 59 -12.09 -13.38 -14.00
CA GLU A 59 -10.83 -13.16 -14.72
C GLU A 59 -10.43 -11.67 -14.76
N LEU A 60 -11.41 -10.76 -15.01
CA LEU A 60 -11.16 -9.32 -14.97
C LEU A 60 -10.73 -8.82 -13.58
N GLU A 61 -11.25 -9.44 -12.53
CA GLU A 61 -10.83 -9.14 -11.14
C GLU A 61 -9.41 -9.64 -10.88
N LEU A 62 -9.05 -10.84 -11.34
CA LEU A 62 -7.67 -11.37 -11.25
C LEU A 62 -6.67 -10.50 -12.03
N GLU A 63 -7.09 -9.96 -13.19
CA GLU A 63 -6.27 -9.02 -13.96
C GLU A 63 -6.23 -7.61 -13.35
N GLY A 64 -7.04 -7.34 -12.33
CA GLY A 64 -7.11 -6.03 -11.68
C GLY A 64 -7.80 -4.94 -12.51
N VAL A 65 -8.64 -5.33 -13.48
CA VAL A 65 -9.47 -4.39 -14.28
C VAL A 65 -10.71 -3.94 -13.51
N ILE A 66 -11.26 -4.83 -12.70
CA ILE A 66 -12.41 -4.54 -11.84
C ILE A 66 -12.11 -4.94 -10.39
N THR A 67 -12.90 -4.44 -9.47
CA THR A 67 -12.95 -4.85 -8.07
C THR A 67 -14.39 -5.11 -7.66
N ARG A 68 -14.61 -6.13 -6.84
CA ARG A 68 -15.93 -6.45 -6.29
C ARG A 68 -16.00 -5.99 -4.84
N ARG A 69 -17.10 -5.35 -4.49
CA ARG A 69 -17.42 -4.96 -3.12
C ARG A 69 -18.69 -5.65 -2.70
N LYS A 70 -18.60 -6.52 -1.70
CA LYS A 70 -19.73 -7.32 -1.20
C LYS A 70 -20.92 -6.43 -0.86
N GLY A 71 -22.08 -6.73 -1.44
CA GLY A 71 -23.31 -5.94 -1.26
C GLY A 71 -23.34 -4.57 -1.94
N LYS A 72 -22.22 -4.09 -2.48
CA LYS A 72 -22.13 -2.78 -3.15
C LYS A 72 -22.06 -2.89 -4.68
N GLY A 73 -21.57 -4.02 -5.22
CA GLY A 73 -21.50 -4.27 -6.66
C GLY A 73 -20.08 -4.47 -7.20
N THR A 74 -19.96 -4.34 -8.53
CA THR A 74 -18.69 -4.45 -9.27
C THR A 74 -18.29 -3.09 -9.82
N PHE A 75 -17.04 -2.70 -9.66
CA PHE A 75 -16.52 -1.39 -10.00
C PHE A 75 -15.28 -1.52 -10.87
N ILE A 76 -15.03 -0.53 -11.73
CA ILE A 76 -13.74 -0.41 -12.42
C ILE A 76 -12.65 -0.16 -11.39
N ALA A 77 -11.62 -0.98 -11.42
CA ALA A 77 -10.50 -0.84 -10.51
C ALA A 77 -9.71 0.44 -10.80
N PHE A 78 -9.23 1.08 -9.76
CA PHE A 78 -8.23 2.14 -9.94
C PHE A 78 -6.88 1.51 -10.30
N PRO A 79 -6.08 2.14 -11.15
CA PRO A 79 -4.72 1.66 -11.44
C PRO A 79 -3.91 1.57 -10.15
N LYS A 80 -3.03 0.57 -10.09
CA LYS A 80 -2.11 0.44 -8.95
C LYS A 80 -1.16 1.64 -8.91
N ILE A 81 -0.90 2.11 -7.69
CA ILE A 81 0.03 3.18 -7.42
C ILE A 81 1.42 2.55 -7.31
N ASN A 82 2.35 2.97 -8.16
CA ASN A 82 3.74 2.60 -7.99
C ASN A 82 4.31 3.36 -6.79
N GLU A 83 4.88 2.66 -5.84
CA GLU A 83 5.47 3.24 -4.64
C GLU A 83 6.99 3.02 -4.67
N SER A 84 7.78 4.07 -4.52
CA SER A 84 9.26 3.99 -4.44
C SER A 84 9.76 3.68 -3.03
N LEU A 85 8.87 3.41 -2.10
CA LEU A 85 9.19 3.22 -0.68
C LEU A 85 10.27 2.15 -0.43
N ILE A 86 10.54 1.27 -1.38
CA ILE A 86 11.60 0.26 -1.28
C ILE A 86 12.96 0.85 -1.66
N ALA A 87 12.98 1.77 -2.63
CA ALA A 87 14.21 2.30 -3.21
C ALA A 87 14.65 3.65 -2.59
N LYS A 88 13.70 4.38 -1.98
CA LYS A 88 13.94 5.72 -1.41
C LYS A 88 13.37 5.85 0.00
N LEU A 89 14.06 6.60 0.85
CA LEU A 89 13.64 6.94 2.21
C LEU A 89 12.97 8.32 2.29
N THR A 90 12.25 8.72 1.23
CA THR A 90 11.59 10.04 1.18
C THR A 90 10.30 10.13 1.99
N GLY A 91 9.81 9.00 2.47
CA GLY A 91 8.49 8.90 3.10
C GLY A 91 7.34 8.95 2.10
N PHE A 92 6.19 8.41 2.50
CA PHE A 92 5.01 8.26 1.63
C PHE A 92 4.49 9.58 1.07
N TYR A 93 4.39 10.61 1.91
CA TYR A 93 3.79 11.89 1.51
C TYR A 93 4.56 12.52 0.36
N GLN A 94 5.88 12.59 0.48
CA GLN A 94 6.75 13.16 -0.54
C GLN A 94 6.75 12.32 -1.82
N ASP A 95 6.83 10.97 -1.71
CA ASP A 95 6.79 10.07 -2.87
C ASP A 95 5.50 10.26 -3.69
N MET A 96 4.35 10.42 -3.03
CA MET A 96 3.08 10.66 -3.72
C MET A 96 3.01 12.03 -4.40
N ILE A 97 3.51 13.08 -3.75
CA ILE A 97 3.57 14.43 -4.34
C ILE A 97 4.49 14.43 -5.57
N GLU A 98 5.66 13.81 -5.52
CA GLU A 98 6.59 13.70 -6.65
C GLU A 98 5.96 12.98 -7.86
N ARG A 99 5.00 12.10 -7.62
CA ARG A 99 4.20 11.40 -8.64
C ARG A 99 2.98 12.19 -9.13
N GLY A 100 2.79 13.42 -8.65
CA GLY A 100 1.64 14.26 -9.01
C GLY A 100 0.32 13.81 -8.38
N LEU A 101 0.36 12.94 -7.36
CA LEU A 101 -0.80 12.52 -6.61
C LEU A 101 -1.08 13.43 -5.43
N LYS A 102 -2.30 13.41 -4.92
CA LYS A 102 -2.73 14.19 -3.75
C LYS A 102 -2.97 13.23 -2.57
N PRO A 103 -1.95 12.95 -1.74
CA PRO A 103 -2.12 12.14 -0.57
C PRO A 103 -2.91 12.91 0.51
N VAL A 104 -3.85 12.22 1.13
CA VAL A 104 -4.55 12.69 2.33
C VAL A 104 -4.20 11.75 3.47
N THR A 105 -3.89 12.30 4.63
CA THR A 105 -3.55 11.55 5.84
C THR A 105 -4.52 11.88 6.95
N LYS A 106 -5.16 10.85 7.51
CA LYS A 106 -5.95 10.93 8.74
C LYS A 106 -5.14 10.34 9.88
N VAL A 107 -4.88 11.11 10.91
CA VAL A 107 -4.29 10.63 12.18
C VAL A 107 -5.37 9.91 12.97
N LEU A 108 -5.18 8.60 13.22
CA LEU A 108 -6.09 7.79 14.03
C LEU A 108 -5.77 7.94 15.52
N HIS A 109 -4.50 7.90 15.87
CA HIS A 109 -4.00 8.32 17.18
C HIS A 109 -2.55 8.81 17.09
N GLN A 110 -2.18 9.63 18.04
CA GLN A 110 -0.82 10.11 18.30
C GLN A 110 -0.70 10.30 19.81
N ARG A 111 0.19 9.53 20.42
CA ARG A 111 0.29 9.47 21.90
C ARG A 111 1.70 9.12 22.32
N THR A 112 2.10 9.59 23.50
CA THR A 112 3.33 9.17 24.17
C THR A 112 3.01 8.00 25.09
N VAL A 113 3.73 6.89 24.91
CA VAL A 113 3.51 5.66 25.67
C VAL A 113 4.85 5.00 26.04
N PRO A 114 4.89 4.20 27.11
CA PRO A 114 6.06 3.37 27.40
C PRO A 114 6.24 2.29 26.31
N CYS A 115 7.49 2.10 25.88
CA CYS A 115 7.85 1.15 24.84
C CYS A 115 7.67 -0.30 25.33
N SER A 116 7.00 -1.12 24.53
CA SER A 116 6.93 -2.57 24.78
C SER A 116 8.28 -3.24 24.47
N GLU A 117 8.49 -4.45 25.01
CA GLU A 117 9.70 -5.24 24.75
C GLU A 117 9.96 -5.47 23.26
N LYS A 118 8.91 -5.77 22.49
CA LYS A 118 9.00 -5.98 21.04
C LYS A 118 9.50 -4.73 20.31
N ILE A 119 8.92 -3.57 20.59
CA ILE A 119 9.30 -2.30 19.94
C ILE A 119 10.69 -1.85 20.41
N ALA A 120 11.00 -2.05 21.69
CA ALA A 120 12.29 -1.72 22.26
C ALA A 120 13.46 -2.43 21.55
N GLN A 121 13.28 -3.69 21.15
CA GLN A 121 14.26 -4.45 20.36
C GLN A 121 14.53 -3.81 19.00
N PHE A 122 13.49 -3.34 18.28
CA PHE A 122 13.66 -2.69 16.98
C PHE A 122 14.34 -1.32 17.09
N LEU A 123 14.00 -0.58 18.14
CA LEU A 123 14.56 0.77 18.37
C LEU A 123 15.89 0.76 19.13
N ASN A 124 16.34 -0.42 19.57
CA ASN A 124 17.55 -0.58 20.40
C ASN A 124 17.54 0.34 21.63
N ILE A 125 16.42 0.38 22.35
CA ILE A 125 16.23 1.15 23.59
C ILE A 125 15.75 0.22 24.71
N ALA A 126 15.78 0.69 25.96
CA ALA A 126 15.28 -0.07 27.08
C ALA A 126 13.74 -0.19 27.03
N PRO A 127 13.15 -1.36 27.37
CA PRO A 127 11.72 -1.47 27.57
C PRO A 127 11.22 -0.44 28.59
N GLY A 128 10.04 0.15 28.34
CA GLY A 128 9.48 1.21 29.18
C GLY A 128 9.98 2.63 28.85
N THR A 129 11.01 2.80 27.99
CA THR A 129 11.39 4.12 27.46
C THR A 129 10.19 4.77 26.77
N GLN A 130 10.01 6.08 26.94
CA GLN A 130 8.92 6.79 26.28
C GLN A 130 9.12 6.85 24.77
N ILE A 131 8.08 6.49 24.03
CA ILE A 131 8.01 6.57 22.58
C ILE A 131 6.76 7.32 22.14
N ILE A 132 6.81 7.91 20.96
CA ILE A 132 5.64 8.48 20.29
C ILE A 132 5.09 7.40 19.35
N ASP A 133 3.86 6.96 19.62
CA ASP A 133 3.07 5.99 18.84
C ASP A 133 2.09 6.77 17.96
N ILE A 134 2.27 6.71 16.65
CA ILE A 134 1.50 7.47 15.67
C ILE A 134 0.87 6.51 14.68
N ARG A 135 -0.46 6.40 14.70
CA ARG A 135 -1.21 5.58 13.74
C ARG A 135 -1.97 6.45 12.76
N ARG A 136 -1.77 6.19 11.47
CA ARG A 136 -2.33 7.01 10.38
C ARG A 136 -2.96 6.13 9.31
N LEU A 137 -4.10 6.60 8.79
CA LEU A 137 -4.73 6.05 7.60
C LEU A 137 -4.50 7.01 6.44
N ARG A 138 -3.99 6.49 5.32
CA ARG A 138 -3.59 7.26 4.15
C ARG A 138 -4.46 6.97 2.95
N PHE A 139 -4.82 8.03 2.25
CA PHE A 139 -5.74 8.01 1.13
C PHE A 139 -5.10 8.56 -0.12
N ILE A 140 -5.50 8.03 -1.27
CA ILE A 140 -5.30 8.61 -2.60
C ILE A 140 -6.63 8.55 -3.33
N ASN A 141 -7.07 9.67 -3.92
CA ASN A 141 -8.37 9.80 -4.59
C ASN A 141 -9.53 9.30 -3.70
N ASP A 142 -9.58 9.78 -2.47
CA ASP A 142 -10.57 9.44 -1.44
C ASP A 142 -10.67 7.95 -1.08
N GLN A 143 -9.73 7.13 -1.55
CA GLN A 143 -9.67 5.71 -1.18
C GLN A 143 -8.56 5.46 -0.16
N PRO A 144 -8.85 4.74 0.93
CA PRO A 144 -7.81 4.31 1.85
C PRO A 144 -6.91 3.29 1.14
N ILE A 145 -5.61 3.49 1.23
CA ILE A 145 -4.62 2.64 0.54
C ILE A 145 -3.60 2.03 1.49
N GLN A 146 -3.35 2.68 2.63
CA GLN A 146 -2.34 2.27 3.59
C GLN A 146 -2.76 2.60 5.03
N LEU A 147 -2.59 1.64 5.92
CA LEU A 147 -2.62 1.84 7.36
C LEU A 147 -1.19 1.72 7.89
N VAL A 148 -0.72 2.73 8.63
CA VAL A 148 0.65 2.78 9.11
C VAL A 148 0.72 3.17 10.58
N THR A 149 1.62 2.52 11.32
CA THR A 149 2.01 2.89 12.68
C THR A 149 3.50 3.17 12.71
N SER A 150 3.89 4.33 13.21
CA SER A 150 5.28 4.76 13.41
C SER A 150 5.56 4.86 14.90
N TYR A 151 6.66 4.27 15.34
CA TYR A 151 7.15 4.34 16.71
C TYR A 151 8.50 5.07 16.73
N ILE A 152 8.59 6.19 17.44
CA ILE A 152 9.75 7.07 17.48
C ILE A 152 10.13 7.31 18.94
N PRO A 153 11.41 7.14 19.36
CA PRO A 153 11.83 7.52 20.68
C PRO A 153 11.49 8.98 20.99
N PHE A 154 10.83 9.23 22.13
CA PHE A 154 10.33 10.56 22.49
C PHE A 154 11.45 11.60 22.53
N ASP A 155 12.61 11.24 23.09
CA ASP A 155 13.74 12.15 23.27
C ASP A 155 14.36 12.64 21.95
N LEU A 156 14.13 11.94 20.83
CA LEU A 156 14.63 12.36 19.51
C LEU A 156 13.88 13.60 19.00
N CYS A 157 12.59 13.71 19.28
CA CYS A 157 11.79 14.80 18.78
C CYS A 157 10.56 15.06 19.68
N PRO A 158 10.72 15.61 20.90
CA PRO A 158 9.61 15.88 21.81
C PRO A 158 8.46 16.72 21.20
N PRO A 159 8.74 17.72 20.32
CA PRO A 159 7.66 18.48 19.68
C PRO A 159 6.72 17.66 18.83
N LEU A 160 7.18 16.51 18.33
CA LEU A 160 6.36 15.58 17.52
C LEU A 160 5.16 15.04 18.31
N ALA A 161 5.23 14.95 19.64
CA ALA A 161 4.14 14.43 20.47
C ALA A 161 2.83 15.22 20.36
N THR A 162 2.90 16.51 20.04
CA THR A 162 1.75 17.43 19.96
C THR A 162 1.52 18.00 18.56
N LEU A 163 2.36 17.67 17.60
CA LEU A 163 2.24 18.14 16.22
C LEU A 163 1.03 17.51 15.53
N ASP A 164 0.21 18.32 14.87
CA ASP A 164 -0.76 17.79 13.93
C ASP A 164 -0.07 17.32 12.63
N LEU A 165 -0.06 16.02 12.43
CA LEU A 165 0.51 15.36 11.23
C LEU A 165 -0.51 15.19 10.09
N THR A 166 -1.70 15.77 10.20
CA THR A 166 -2.68 15.75 9.10
C THR A 166 -2.08 16.42 7.87
N ASN A 167 -1.99 15.67 6.77
CA ASN A 167 -1.43 16.12 5.49
C ASN A 167 0.00 16.69 5.57
N ARG A 168 0.81 16.21 6.50
CA ARG A 168 2.21 16.60 6.67
C ARG A 168 3.17 15.41 6.53
N SER A 169 4.38 15.69 6.08
CA SER A 169 5.47 14.72 6.04
C SER A 169 6.11 14.61 7.44
N LEU A 170 6.11 13.40 7.99
CA LEU A 170 6.81 13.10 9.24
C LEU A 170 8.33 13.32 9.10
N TYR A 171 8.91 12.84 7.99
CA TYR A 171 10.36 12.92 7.79
C TYR A 171 10.83 14.36 7.60
N GLU A 172 10.08 15.15 6.84
CA GLU A 172 10.38 16.58 6.69
C GLU A 172 10.35 17.32 8.04
N PHE A 173 9.41 16.96 8.92
CA PHE A 173 9.33 17.55 10.26
C PHE A 173 10.51 17.11 11.14
N LEU A 174 10.85 15.81 11.12
CA LEU A 174 12.02 15.30 11.87
C LEU A 174 13.31 16.02 11.46
N GLU A 175 13.51 16.24 10.16
CA GLU A 175 14.68 16.92 9.64
C GLU A 175 14.70 18.40 10.00
N LYS A 176 13.62 19.13 9.71
CA LYS A 176 13.61 20.59 9.83
C LYS A 176 13.51 21.10 11.26
N GLU A 177 12.72 20.41 12.09
CA GLU A 177 12.37 20.90 13.43
C GLU A 177 13.14 20.18 14.54
N CYS A 178 13.58 18.95 14.30
CA CYS A 178 14.26 18.15 15.31
C CYS A 178 15.72 17.82 14.94
N ASN A 179 16.18 18.23 13.75
CA ASN A 179 17.52 17.92 13.22
C ASN A 179 17.84 16.42 13.22
N VAL A 180 16.81 15.60 12.94
CA VAL A 180 16.89 14.15 12.88
C VAL A 180 16.85 13.71 11.42
N PHE A 181 18.03 13.37 10.87
CA PHE A 181 18.19 12.93 9.49
C PHE A 181 18.16 11.40 9.41
N ILE A 182 17.34 10.88 8.51
CA ILE A 182 17.28 9.46 8.22
C ILE A 182 18.22 9.16 7.06
N ALA A 183 19.31 8.45 7.35
CA ALA A 183 20.36 8.16 6.37
C ALA A 183 20.21 6.80 5.69
N LYS A 184 19.70 5.80 6.41
CA LYS A 184 19.50 4.44 5.88
C LYS A 184 18.30 3.78 6.52
N GLY A 185 17.80 2.72 5.88
CA GLY A 185 16.70 1.91 6.40
C GLY A 185 16.86 0.44 6.03
N LYS A 186 16.33 -0.43 6.88
CA LYS A 186 16.15 -1.84 6.58
C LYS A 186 14.66 -2.13 6.52
N ARG A 187 14.21 -2.81 5.47
CA ARG A 187 12.79 -3.04 5.22
C ARG A 187 12.52 -4.51 4.92
N TYR A 188 11.48 -5.03 5.53
CA TYR A 188 10.94 -6.37 5.29
C TYR A 188 9.59 -6.20 4.63
N ILE A 189 9.29 -7.03 3.66
CA ILE A 189 8.04 -6.99 2.89
C ILE A 189 7.47 -8.40 2.86
N GLU A 190 6.24 -8.53 3.32
CA GLU A 190 5.54 -9.80 3.38
C GLU A 190 4.12 -9.66 2.83
N ALA A 191 3.62 -10.73 2.20
CA ALA A 191 2.22 -10.82 1.81
C ALA A 191 1.42 -11.40 2.98
N VAL A 192 0.38 -10.68 3.42
CA VAL A 192 -0.48 -11.08 4.53
C VAL A 192 -1.96 -10.94 4.15
N ALA A 193 -2.82 -11.59 4.92
CA ALA A 193 -4.27 -11.44 4.77
C ALA A 193 -4.78 -10.37 5.74
N ALA A 194 -5.69 -9.50 5.28
CA ALA A 194 -6.30 -8.47 6.11
C ALA A 194 -7.07 -9.09 7.29
N ASN A 195 -6.80 -8.63 8.50
CA ASN A 195 -7.66 -8.90 9.64
C ASN A 195 -8.93 -8.03 9.59
N GLU A 196 -9.81 -8.17 10.59
CA GLU A 196 -11.10 -7.49 10.60
C GLU A 196 -10.95 -5.95 10.74
N GLU A 197 -10.09 -5.49 11.64
CA GLU A 197 -9.82 -4.05 11.83
C GLU A 197 -9.20 -3.41 10.58
N GLU A 198 -8.20 -4.08 9.99
CA GLU A 198 -7.55 -3.62 8.76
C GLU A 198 -8.53 -3.58 7.59
N ALA A 199 -9.40 -4.57 7.48
CA ALA A 199 -10.42 -4.64 6.45
C ALA A 199 -11.41 -3.48 6.55
N ASP A 200 -11.89 -3.18 7.76
CA ASP A 200 -12.80 -2.06 8.01
C ASP A 200 -12.14 -0.71 7.71
N LEU A 201 -10.91 -0.50 8.19
CA LEU A 201 -10.19 0.77 7.98
C LEU A 201 -9.80 0.99 6.51
N LEU A 202 -9.45 -0.07 5.80
CA LEU A 202 -9.01 -0.01 4.40
C LEU A 202 -10.17 -0.16 3.39
N ASP A 203 -11.43 -0.30 3.84
CA ASP A 203 -12.63 -0.55 3.00
C ASP A 203 -12.42 -1.71 2.02
N ILE A 204 -11.98 -2.86 2.55
CA ILE A 204 -11.74 -4.11 1.82
C ILE A 204 -12.41 -5.29 2.52
N GLU A 205 -12.41 -6.47 1.92
CA GLU A 205 -12.92 -7.67 2.57
C GLU A 205 -11.88 -8.23 3.57
N LYS A 206 -12.36 -8.81 4.68
CA LYS A 206 -11.51 -9.61 5.57
C LYS A 206 -10.84 -10.74 4.79
N GLY A 207 -9.53 -10.89 4.96
CA GLY A 207 -8.73 -11.86 4.21
C GLY A 207 -8.25 -11.35 2.85
N ALA A 208 -8.59 -10.12 2.44
CA ALA A 208 -8.02 -9.52 1.24
C ALA A 208 -6.49 -9.44 1.33
N PRO A 209 -5.78 -9.58 0.20
CA PRO A 209 -4.32 -9.55 0.22
C PRO A 209 -3.78 -8.16 0.54
N LEU A 210 -2.86 -8.10 1.49
CA LEU A 210 -2.11 -6.91 1.85
C LEU A 210 -0.62 -7.16 1.64
N MET A 211 0.12 -6.10 1.38
CA MET A 211 1.58 -6.05 1.47
C MET A 211 1.94 -5.41 2.81
N MET A 212 2.48 -6.19 3.74
CA MET A 212 2.98 -5.71 5.02
C MET A 212 4.43 -5.26 4.88
N LEU A 213 4.74 -4.09 5.40
CA LEU A 213 6.07 -3.52 5.44
C LEU A 213 6.47 -3.24 6.89
N ASP A 214 7.50 -3.93 7.35
CA ASP A 214 8.21 -3.60 8.58
C ASP A 214 9.54 -2.92 8.24
N SER A 215 9.81 -1.77 8.83
CA SER A 215 11.00 -0.98 8.55
C SER A 215 11.64 -0.44 9.82
N ILE A 216 12.96 -0.44 9.84
CA ILE A 216 13.74 0.31 10.82
C ILE A 216 14.52 1.35 10.05
N SER A 217 14.32 2.62 10.40
CA SER A 217 15.04 3.76 9.85
C SER A 217 16.14 4.18 10.82
N PHE A 218 17.32 4.52 10.29
CA PHE A 218 18.51 4.86 11.08
C PHE A 218 19.03 6.24 10.71
N SER A 219 19.55 6.94 11.69
CA SER A 219 20.31 8.17 11.51
C SER A 219 21.70 7.91 10.89
N GLU A 220 22.42 8.98 10.56
CA GLU A 220 23.79 8.91 10.04
C GLU A 220 24.76 8.17 10.97
N ASN A 221 24.57 8.28 12.28
CA ASN A 221 25.38 7.58 13.30
C ASN A 221 24.95 6.12 13.49
N GLY A 222 23.96 5.63 12.72
CA GLY A 222 23.48 4.26 12.79
C GLY A 222 22.52 3.97 13.95
N GLN A 223 22.04 4.99 14.66
CA GLN A 223 21.02 4.82 15.71
C GLN A 223 19.63 4.66 15.09
N PRO A 224 18.78 3.72 15.59
CA PRO A 224 17.39 3.64 15.16
C PRO A 224 16.61 4.91 15.50
N VAL A 225 15.92 5.45 14.52
CA VAL A 225 15.08 6.66 14.63
C VAL A 225 13.60 6.29 14.66
N GLU A 226 13.20 5.33 13.82
CA GLU A 226 11.81 4.92 13.65
C GLU A 226 11.73 3.41 13.45
N TYR A 227 10.78 2.77 14.13
CA TYR A 227 10.21 1.52 13.69
C TYR A 227 8.86 1.81 13.04
N TYR A 228 8.72 1.38 11.80
CA TYR A 228 7.58 1.61 10.95
C TYR A 228 6.91 0.28 10.62
N HIS A 229 5.63 0.16 10.91
CA HIS A 229 4.80 -0.98 10.55
C HIS A 229 3.64 -0.50 9.69
N ALA A 230 3.51 -1.02 8.49
CA ALA A 230 2.45 -0.62 7.58
C ALA A 230 1.88 -1.79 6.81
N VAL A 231 0.58 -1.71 6.52
CA VAL A 231 -0.10 -2.60 5.59
C VAL A 231 -0.65 -1.78 4.42
N HIS A 232 -0.33 -2.21 3.21
CA HIS A 232 -0.74 -1.60 1.96
C HIS A 232 -1.73 -2.51 1.25
N ARG A 233 -2.76 -1.95 0.67
CA ARG A 233 -3.72 -2.71 -0.14
C ARG A 233 -3.04 -3.33 -1.35
N GLY A 234 -3.09 -4.66 -1.49
CA GLY A 234 -2.47 -5.40 -2.59
C GLY A 234 -3.13 -5.13 -3.95
N ASP A 235 -4.39 -4.70 -3.95
CA ASP A 235 -5.11 -4.29 -5.16
C ASP A 235 -4.76 -2.87 -5.61
N ARG A 236 -4.14 -2.04 -4.74
CA ARG A 236 -3.85 -0.62 -4.99
C ARG A 236 -2.36 -0.30 -5.06
N SER A 237 -1.52 -1.04 -4.37
CA SER A 237 -0.08 -0.77 -4.25
C SER A 237 0.73 -1.70 -5.14
N ARG A 238 1.77 -1.13 -5.76
CA ARG A 238 2.84 -1.83 -6.47
C ARG A 238 4.16 -1.24 -6.02
N PHE A 239 5.10 -2.09 -5.65
CA PHE A 239 6.46 -1.66 -5.34
C PHE A 239 7.35 -1.86 -6.55
N GLU A 240 8.10 -0.82 -6.91
CA GLU A 240 9.04 -0.83 -8.01
C GLU A 240 10.46 -0.67 -7.48
N VAL A 241 11.35 -1.56 -7.88
CA VAL A 241 12.77 -1.57 -7.50
C VAL A 241 13.60 -1.63 -8.76
N GLU A 242 14.49 -0.68 -8.95
CA GLU A 242 15.50 -0.74 -9.98
C GLU A 242 16.71 -1.53 -9.47
N LEU A 243 17.12 -2.53 -10.22
CA LEU A 243 18.27 -3.37 -9.89
C LEU A 243 19.42 -3.07 -10.83
N LEU A 244 20.56 -2.71 -10.26
CA LEU A 244 21.79 -2.53 -11.01
C LEU A 244 22.68 -3.75 -10.82
N ARG A 245 23.24 -4.27 -11.93
CA ARG A 245 24.27 -5.30 -11.87
C ARG A 245 25.61 -4.63 -11.66
N LEU A 246 26.20 -4.84 -10.49
CA LEU A 246 27.57 -4.39 -10.20
C LEU A 246 28.58 -5.37 -10.83
N HIS A 247 29.66 -4.86 -11.41
CA HIS A 247 30.82 -5.66 -11.79
C HIS A 247 31.68 -5.95 -10.56
N ASP A 248 32.49 -7.03 -10.59
CA ASP A 248 33.28 -7.50 -9.44
C ASP A 248 34.21 -6.43 -8.82
N THR A 249 34.56 -5.39 -9.55
CA THR A 249 35.36 -4.26 -9.08
C THR A 249 34.60 -3.33 -8.14
N ASP A 250 33.27 -3.35 -8.16
CA ASP A 250 32.43 -2.40 -7.43
C ASP A 250 31.99 -2.92 -6.05
N PHE A 251 32.15 -4.25 -5.83
CA PHE A 251 31.76 -4.90 -4.56
C PHE A 251 32.58 -4.44 -3.32
N LYS A 252 33.75 -3.83 -3.52
CA LYS A 252 34.61 -3.37 -2.41
C LYS A 252 34.02 -2.21 -1.62
N ASN A 253 33.02 -1.51 -2.16
CA ASN A 253 32.41 -0.32 -1.55
C ASN A 253 30.94 -0.52 -1.15
N VAL A 254 30.38 -1.72 -1.29
CA VAL A 254 29.03 -2.03 -0.83
C VAL A 254 29.13 -2.61 0.58
N GLU A 255 28.82 -1.82 1.60
CA GLU A 255 28.60 -2.34 2.94
C GLU A 255 27.40 -3.28 2.93
N VAL A 256 27.66 -4.58 2.95
CA VAL A 256 26.65 -5.59 3.23
C VAL A 256 26.30 -5.47 4.71
N VAL A 257 25.16 -4.85 5.02
CA VAL A 257 24.67 -4.78 6.40
C VAL A 257 24.44 -6.22 6.88
N PRO A 258 25.07 -6.63 8.01
CA PRO A 258 24.92 -8.00 8.53
C PRO A 258 23.44 -8.34 8.72
N SER A 259 23.05 -9.55 8.35
CA SER A 259 21.71 -10.06 8.60
C SER A 259 21.44 -10.05 10.11
N PHE A 260 20.47 -9.25 10.53
CA PHE A 260 19.94 -9.32 11.89
C PHE A 260 19.19 -10.66 12.02
N SER A 261 19.77 -11.62 12.73
CA SER A 261 19.10 -12.85 13.15
C SER A 261 18.18 -12.50 14.32
N GLY A 262 16.94 -12.18 14.05
CA GLY A 262 15.96 -11.96 15.12
C GLY A 262 14.78 -11.09 14.75
N LEU A 263 13.96 -11.54 13.77
CA LEU A 263 12.54 -11.18 13.84
C LEU A 263 11.90 -12.12 14.85
N PRO A 264 11.21 -11.64 15.89
CA PRO A 264 10.32 -12.51 16.66
C PRO A 264 9.25 -13.03 15.69
N LYS A 265 9.15 -14.35 15.58
CA LYS A 265 8.06 -15.00 14.85
C LYS A 265 6.74 -14.51 15.46
N SER A 266 5.86 -14.04 14.60
CA SER A 266 4.49 -13.59 14.88
C SER A 266 3.71 -14.59 15.72
#